data_19c121d79b455bac0d96cd17f4e9451a
#
_entry.id   19c121d79b455bac0d96cd17f4e9451a
#
_cell.length_a   1.000
_cell.length_b   1.000
_cell.length_c   1.000
_cell.angle_alpha   90.00
_cell.angle_beta   90.00
_cell.angle_gamma   90.00
#
_symmetry.space_group_name_H-M   'P 1'
#
loop_
_entity.id
_entity.type
_entity.pdbx_description
1 polymer ?
#
loop_
_entity_poly.entity_id
_entity_poly.type
_entity_poly.pdbx_seq_one_letter_code
_entity_poly.pdbx_strand_id
1 'polypeptide(L)'
;MENLINIFILIALLFSILIGYYQYYFKVISKTNHSFLLFSIRSLVFFLLFLLLINPSIPRKDLIIEKPTLSVLIDNSLSIKYLSKDSVVNTMLSSFKSSEILKKNFDVNYYSFGEQFNVIDSLNFDEKQTDIYTPLRSISKNSNDSNNGIILLSDGNQTIGKDYEFIKMNIPIYSIIVGDTLTYNDVRIDKINTNRYDLWS
;
A
#
# COMPACT_ATOMS: atom_id res chain seq x y z
N MET A 1 8.86 4.24 -25.97
CA MET A 1 8.47 5.62 -26.33
C MET A 1 9.67 6.53 -26.56
N GLU A 2 10.73 6.47 -25.77
CA GLU A 2 11.94 7.30 -25.93
C GLU A 2 12.59 7.17 -27.32
N ASN A 3 12.73 5.94 -27.84
CA ASN A 3 13.30 5.72 -29.17
C ASN A 3 12.47 6.37 -30.30
N LEU A 4 11.16 6.46 -30.11
CA LEU A 4 10.26 7.07 -31.10
C LEU A 4 10.43 8.59 -31.15
N ILE A 5 10.58 9.22 -29.98
CA ILE A 5 10.82 10.66 -29.86
C ILE A 5 12.16 11.03 -30.50
N ASN A 6 13.21 10.24 -30.25
CA ASN A 6 14.52 10.46 -30.83
C ASN A 6 14.49 10.37 -32.37
N ILE A 7 13.71 9.44 -32.92
CA ILE A 7 13.50 9.29 -34.35
C ILE A 7 12.81 10.55 -34.93
N PHE A 8 11.77 11.06 -34.27
CA PHE A 8 11.08 12.28 -34.72
C PHE A 8 11.98 13.51 -34.69
N ILE A 9 12.84 13.65 -33.67
CA ILE A 9 13.82 14.74 -33.58
C ILE A 9 14.82 14.65 -34.72
N LEU A 10 15.29 13.45 -35.06
CA LEU A 10 16.24 13.23 -36.15
C LEU A 10 15.60 13.54 -37.51
N ILE A 11 14.35 13.13 -37.71
CA ILE A 11 13.57 13.47 -38.92
C ILE A 11 13.37 15.00 -39.05
N ALA A 12 13.03 15.66 -37.94
CA ALA A 12 12.86 17.12 -37.91
C ALA A 12 14.16 17.86 -38.31
N LEU A 13 15.30 17.36 -37.83
CA LEU A 13 16.63 17.89 -38.16
C LEU A 13 16.89 17.73 -39.67
N LEU A 14 16.69 16.53 -40.22
CA LEU A 14 16.86 16.30 -41.67
C LEU A 14 15.94 17.19 -42.52
N PHE A 15 14.68 17.31 -42.14
CA PHE A 15 13.73 18.17 -42.85
C PHE A 15 14.12 19.65 -42.79
N SER A 16 14.58 20.14 -41.66
CA SER A 16 15.02 21.53 -41.50
C SER A 16 16.21 21.87 -42.42
N ILE A 17 17.17 20.93 -42.53
CA ILE A 17 18.35 21.08 -43.43
C ILE A 17 17.89 21.05 -44.88
N LEU A 18 16.98 20.12 -45.24
CA LEU A 18 16.49 20.00 -46.61
C LEU A 18 15.73 21.30 -47.07
N ILE A 19 14.87 21.82 -46.21
CA ILE A 19 14.12 23.07 -46.50
C ILE A 19 15.11 24.23 -46.64
N GLY A 20 16.08 24.36 -45.72
CA GLY A 20 17.10 25.39 -45.80
C GLY A 20 17.91 25.28 -47.07
N TYR A 21 18.34 24.07 -47.46
CA TYR A 21 19.11 23.81 -48.69
C TYR A 21 18.32 24.13 -49.93
N TYR A 22 17.06 23.64 -50.03
CA TYR A 22 16.18 23.92 -51.17
C TYR A 22 15.96 25.43 -51.38
N GLN A 23 15.71 26.18 -50.34
CA GLN A 23 15.43 27.60 -50.41
C GLN A 23 16.65 28.42 -50.75
N TYR A 24 17.83 28.03 -50.33
CA TYR A 24 19.06 28.77 -50.58
C TYR A 24 19.75 28.39 -51.87
N TYR A 25 19.71 27.13 -52.28
CA TYR A 25 20.41 26.64 -53.46
C TYR A 25 19.58 26.84 -54.73
N PHE A 26 18.27 26.67 -54.67
CA PHE A 26 17.39 26.77 -55.83
C PHE A 26 16.77 28.18 -56.05
N LYS A 27 16.60 28.99 -55.05
CA LYS A 27 15.82 30.24 -55.10
C LYS A 27 16.68 31.52 -55.05
N VAL A 28 17.95 31.44 -54.65
CA VAL A 28 18.84 32.62 -54.55
C VAL A 28 19.79 32.67 -55.71
N ILE A 29 19.67 33.70 -56.54
CA ILE A 29 20.42 33.90 -57.79
C ILE A 29 21.84 34.47 -57.54
N SER A 30 22.09 35.05 -56.35
CA SER A 30 23.40 35.65 -56.03
C SER A 30 24.03 35.00 -54.81
N LYS A 31 25.17 34.30 -54.98
CA LYS A 31 25.97 33.75 -53.89
C LYS A 31 26.82 34.85 -53.25
N THR A 32 26.44 35.29 -52.05
CA THR A 32 27.24 36.22 -51.24
C THR A 32 28.07 35.45 -50.24
N ASN A 33 29.22 36.03 -49.77
CA ASN A 33 30.08 35.40 -48.77
C ASN A 33 29.40 34.98 -47.47
N HIS A 34 28.17 35.51 -47.21
CA HIS A 34 27.36 35.19 -46.02
C HIS A 34 26.27 34.14 -46.26
N SER A 35 26.24 33.54 -47.47
CA SER A 35 25.24 32.54 -47.83
C SER A 35 25.15 31.36 -46.89
N PHE A 36 26.31 30.87 -46.42
CA PHE A 36 26.36 29.77 -45.49
C PHE A 36 25.82 30.13 -44.11
N LEU A 37 26.12 31.33 -43.61
CA LEU A 37 25.61 31.82 -42.32
C LEU A 37 24.09 31.96 -42.36
N LEU A 38 23.55 32.53 -43.38
CA LEU A 38 22.12 32.70 -43.56
C LEU A 38 21.38 31.36 -43.71
N PHE A 39 21.96 30.39 -44.41
CA PHE A 39 21.49 29.02 -44.50
C PHE A 39 21.40 28.38 -43.11
N SER A 40 22.49 28.47 -42.31
CA SER A 40 22.57 27.88 -40.99
C SER A 40 21.54 28.46 -40.02
N ILE A 41 21.40 29.80 -40.02
CA ILE A 41 20.39 30.46 -39.15
C ILE A 41 18.98 30.01 -39.53
N ARG A 42 18.69 29.92 -40.82
CA ARG A 42 17.35 29.55 -41.28
C ARG A 42 17.01 28.10 -41.00
N SER A 43 17.97 27.20 -41.22
CA SER A 43 17.84 25.79 -40.86
C SER A 43 17.61 25.61 -39.34
N LEU A 44 18.36 26.36 -38.50
CA LEU A 44 18.17 26.37 -37.06
C LEU A 44 16.75 26.84 -36.67
N VAL A 45 16.25 27.88 -37.27
CA VAL A 45 14.86 28.38 -37.00
C VAL A 45 13.82 27.33 -37.34
N PHE A 46 13.93 26.65 -38.48
CA PHE A 46 13.00 25.57 -38.85
C PHE A 46 13.14 24.36 -37.87
N PHE A 47 14.35 24.00 -37.48
CA PHE A 47 14.56 22.94 -36.52
C PHE A 47 13.93 23.25 -35.17
N LEU A 48 14.11 24.47 -34.64
CA LEU A 48 13.49 24.91 -33.39
C LEU A 48 11.96 24.90 -33.49
N LEU A 49 11.41 25.31 -34.64
CA LEU A 49 9.98 25.30 -34.88
C LEU A 49 9.43 23.86 -34.90
N PHE A 50 10.09 22.92 -35.56
CA PHE A 50 9.73 21.51 -35.53
C PHE A 50 9.87 20.92 -34.16
N LEU A 51 10.91 21.27 -33.39
CA LEU A 51 11.12 20.81 -32.03
C LEU A 51 10.00 21.29 -31.10
N LEU A 52 9.52 22.54 -31.29
CA LEU A 52 8.40 23.06 -30.54
C LEU A 52 7.08 22.37 -30.93
N LEU A 53 6.92 21.99 -32.20
CA LEU A 53 5.74 21.27 -32.69
C LEU A 53 5.71 19.83 -32.16
N ILE A 54 6.86 19.14 -32.08
CA ILE A 54 6.99 17.78 -31.54
C ILE A 54 6.74 17.76 -30.02
N ASN A 55 7.04 18.90 -29.34
CA ASN A 55 6.89 19.07 -27.90
C ASN A 55 7.42 17.85 -27.11
N PRO A 56 8.71 17.52 -27.20
CA PRO A 56 9.26 16.32 -26.58
C PRO A 56 9.12 16.40 -25.06
N SER A 57 8.20 15.62 -24.48
CA SER A 57 8.09 15.47 -23.05
C SER A 57 9.15 14.48 -22.56
N ILE A 58 10.06 14.93 -21.70
CA ILE A 58 11.00 14.05 -21.00
C ILE A 58 10.29 13.55 -19.75
N PRO A 59 9.89 12.26 -19.71
CA PRO A 59 9.27 11.71 -18.50
C PRO A 59 10.33 11.69 -17.37
N ARG A 60 10.18 12.56 -16.39
CA ARG A 60 10.91 12.43 -15.13
C ARG A 60 10.28 11.28 -14.36
N LYS A 61 11.02 10.21 -14.13
CA LYS A 61 10.67 9.19 -13.16
C LYS A 61 11.10 9.70 -11.78
N ASP A 62 10.23 10.44 -11.13
CA ASP A 62 10.40 10.72 -9.72
C ASP A 62 10.09 9.41 -8.98
N LEU A 63 11.11 8.78 -8.44
CA LEU A 63 10.95 7.64 -7.54
C LEU A 63 10.36 8.16 -6.22
N ILE A 64 9.05 8.17 -6.12
CA ILE A 64 8.37 8.37 -4.85
C ILE A 64 8.53 7.05 -4.10
N ILE A 65 9.43 7.03 -3.12
CA ILE A 65 9.56 5.90 -2.20
C ILE A 65 8.42 6.05 -1.18
N GLU A 66 7.30 5.43 -1.47
CA GLU A 66 6.22 5.32 -0.50
C GLU A 66 6.63 4.29 0.57
N LYS A 67 6.46 4.65 1.84
CA LYS A 67 6.70 3.72 2.94
C LYS A 67 5.60 2.67 2.94
N PRO A 68 5.93 1.38 3.15
CA PRO A 68 4.91 0.36 3.33
C PRO A 68 4.06 0.65 4.57
N THR A 69 2.78 0.34 4.47
CA THR A 69 1.83 0.53 5.57
C THR A 69 1.89 -0.65 6.53
N LEU A 70 2.04 -0.36 7.82
CA LEU A 70 1.98 -1.33 8.90
C LEU A 70 0.73 -1.08 9.74
N SER A 71 -0.23 -1.98 9.67
CA SER A 71 -1.46 -1.89 10.44
C SER A 71 -1.33 -2.68 11.74
N VAL A 72 -1.43 -2.00 12.88
CA VAL A 72 -1.39 -2.62 14.20
C VAL A 72 -2.82 -2.76 14.71
N LEU A 73 -3.30 -3.99 14.82
CA LEU A 73 -4.62 -4.37 15.31
C LEU A 73 -4.53 -4.81 16.76
N ILE A 74 -5.28 -4.18 17.64
CA ILE A 74 -5.25 -4.45 19.07
C ILE A 74 -6.64 -4.85 19.55
N ASP A 75 -6.70 -6.01 20.17
CA ASP A 75 -7.90 -6.54 20.82
C ASP A 75 -8.26 -5.67 22.04
N ASN A 76 -9.46 -5.09 22.00
CA ASN A 76 -10.01 -4.25 23.06
C ASN A 76 -11.09 -4.98 23.88
N SER A 77 -11.12 -6.31 23.80
CA SER A 77 -12.11 -7.12 24.47
C SER A 77 -11.85 -7.27 25.96
N LEU A 78 -12.91 -7.61 26.66
CA LEU A 78 -12.93 -7.83 28.10
C LEU A 78 -12.02 -9.03 28.52
N SER A 79 -11.80 -9.99 27.62
CA SER A 79 -10.93 -11.14 27.84
C SER A 79 -9.50 -10.72 28.18
N ILE A 80 -8.96 -9.72 27.51
CA ILE A 80 -7.61 -9.16 27.77
C ILE A 80 -7.50 -8.67 29.22
N LYS A 81 -8.56 -8.00 29.70
CA LYS A 81 -8.62 -7.51 31.08
C LYS A 81 -8.78 -8.66 32.09
N TYR A 82 -9.59 -9.68 31.80
CA TYR A 82 -9.71 -10.87 32.63
C TYR A 82 -8.40 -11.64 32.78
N LEU A 83 -7.59 -11.65 31.72
CA LEU A 83 -6.25 -12.25 31.76
C LEU A 83 -5.21 -11.35 32.43
N SER A 84 -5.62 -10.17 32.96
CA SER A 84 -4.72 -9.16 33.56
C SER A 84 -3.58 -8.74 32.62
N LYS A 85 -3.85 -8.66 31.31
CA LYS A 85 -2.86 -8.31 30.26
C LYS A 85 -3.03 -6.91 29.71
N ASP A 86 -4.02 -6.18 30.17
CA ASP A 86 -4.32 -4.78 29.75
C ASP A 86 -3.10 -3.85 29.89
N SER A 87 -2.37 -3.96 31.00
CA SER A 87 -1.14 -3.19 31.21
C SER A 87 -0.02 -3.56 30.23
N VAL A 88 0.09 -4.84 29.89
CA VAL A 88 1.09 -5.36 28.94
C VAL A 88 0.78 -4.83 27.55
N VAL A 89 -0.48 -4.89 27.11
CA VAL A 89 -0.92 -4.38 25.81
C VAL A 89 -0.68 -2.88 25.70
N ASN A 90 -1.03 -2.12 26.75
CA ASN A 90 -0.78 -0.66 26.77
C ASN A 90 0.73 -0.34 26.69
N THR A 91 1.57 -1.12 27.35
CA THR A 91 3.03 -0.96 27.29
C THR A 91 3.55 -1.28 25.90
N MET A 92 3.05 -2.34 25.25
CA MET A 92 3.41 -2.69 23.88
C MET A 92 2.97 -1.58 22.89
N LEU A 93 1.74 -1.08 23.01
CA LEU A 93 1.25 0.02 22.19
C LEU A 93 2.12 1.27 22.35
N SER A 94 2.49 1.62 23.57
CA SER A 94 3.36 2.76 23.84
C SER A 94 4.75 2.57 23.20
N SER A 95 5.29 1.34 23.28
CA SER A 95 6.57 0.99 22.66
C SER A 95 6.51 1.08 21.14
N PHE A 96 5.43 0.62 20.51
CA PHE A 96 5.24 0.78 19.07
C PHE A 96 5.11 2.24 18.66
N LYS A 97 4.31 3.03 19.40
CA LYS A 97 4.13 4.46 19.15
C LYS A 97 5.42 5.28 19.33
N SER A 98 6.32 4.85 20.23
CA SER A 98 7.60 5.53 20.49
C SER A 98 8.74 5.04 19.59
N SER A 99 8.58 3.91 18.87
CA SER A 99 9.64 3.32 18.06
C SER A 99 10.00 4.20 16.85
N GLU A 100 11.19 4.78 16.89
CA GLU A 100 11.76 5.55 15.77
C GLU A 100 11.99 4.68 14.53
N ILE A 101 12.34 3.40 14.72
CA ILE A 101 12.59 2.45 13.63
C ILE A 101 11.31 2.19 12.84
N LEU A 102 10.18 2.01 13.53
CA LEU A 102 8.89 1.81 12.88
C LEU A 102 8.47 3.06 12.11
N LYS A 103 8.54 4.24 12.72
CA LYS A 103 8.18 5.51 12.07
C LYS A 103 9.06 5.85 10.87
N LYS A 104 10.34 5.46 10.91
CA LYS A 104 11.26 5.70 9.81
C LYS A 104 10.94 4.84 8.59
N ASN A 105 10.61 3.55 8.80
CA ASN A 105 10.51 2.56 7.75
C ASN A 105 9.08 2.31 7.27
N PHE A 106 8.07 2.60 8.11
CA PHE A 106 6.66 2.29 7.85
C PHE A 106 5.77 3.51 8.07
N ASP A 107 4.64 3.51 7.37
CA ASP A 107 3.47 4.31 7.74
C ASP A 107 2.60 3.46 8.68
N VAL A 108 2.61 3.78 9.99
CA VAL A 108 2.03 2.91 11.02
C VAL A 108 0.66 3.40 11.42
N ASN A 109 -0.36 2.56 11.19
CA ASN A 109 -1.73 2.83 11.56
C ASN A 109 -2.16 1.92 12.71
N TYR A 110 -2.82 2.48 13.72
CA TYR A 110 -3.25 1.78 14.92
C TYR A 110 -4.76 1.65 14.95
N TYR A 111 -5.24 0.42 15.16
CA TYR A 111 -6.67 0.10 15.21
C TYR A 111 -6.99 -0.74 16.44
N SER A 112 -8.15 -0.51 17.04
CA SER A 112 -8.75 -1.36 18.04
C SER A 112 -9.88 -2.18 17.43
N PHE A 113 -10.06 -3.39 17.92
CA PHE A 113 -11.16 -4.25 17.53
C PHE A 113 -11.73 -5.02 18.73
N GLY A 114 -12.98 -5.40 18.61
CA GLY A 114 -13.77 -6.18 19.50
C GLY A 114 -15.14 -6.36 18.87
N GLU A 115 -16.21 -5.76 19.41
CA GLU A 115 -17.50 -5.65 18.75
C GLU A 115 -17.44 -4.69 17.55
N GLN A 116 -16.57 -3.68 17.63
CA GLN A 116 -16.39 -2.66 16.62
C GLN A 116 -14.93 -2.59 16.18
N PHE A 117 -14.73 -2.15 14.94
CA PHE A 117 -13.41 -1.92 14.37
C PHE A 117 -13.21 -0.42 14.16
N ASN A 118 -12.30 0.18 14.92
CA ASN A 118 -12.07 1.61 14.93
C ASN A 118 -10.58 1.97 14.90
N VAL A 119 -10.26 3.20 14.48
CA VAL A 119 -8.94 3.78 14.71
C VAL A 119 -8.77 3.99 16.21
N ILE A 120 -7.60 3.65 16.76
CA ILE A 120 -7.36 3.78 18.20
C ILE A 120 -7.32 5.25 18.60
N ASP A 121 -8.24 5.59 19.50
CA ASP A 121 -8.19 6.78 20.32
C ASP A 121 -7.73 6.41 21.74
N SER A 122 -8.42 5.46 22.36
CA SER A 122 -8.07 4.89 23.67
C SER A 122 -8.45 3.41 23.74
N LEU A 123 -7.82 2.65 24.61
CA LEU A 123 -8.15 1.25 24.90
C LEU A 123 -8.78 1.17 26.29
N ASN A 124 -10.01 0.68 26.35
CA ASN A 124 -10.80 0.54 27.60
C ASN A 124 -10.90 -0.92 28.04
N PHE A 125 -10.72 -1.86 27.12
CA PHE A 125 -10.85 -3.31 27.32
C PHE A 125 -12.20 -3.68 27.95
N ASP A 126 -13.27 -3.14 27.40
CA ASP A 126 -14.65 -3.32 27.91
C ASP A 126 -15.59 -3.96 26.89
N GLU A 127 -15.13 -4.24 25.68
CA GLU A 127 -15.93 -4.88 24.64
C GLU A 127 -16.18 -6.37 24.98
N LYS A 128 -17.43 -6.80 24.94
CA LYS A 128 -17.85 -8.13 25.39
C LYS A 128 -17.64 -9.23 24.34
N GLN A 129 -17.48 -8.83 23.10
CA GLN A 129 -17.37 -9.72 21.96
C GLN A 129 -16.11 -9.36 21.15
N THR A 130 -15.57 -10.36 20.44
CA THR A 130 -14.37 -10.19 19.63
C THR A 130 -14.63 -10.72 18.23
N ASP A 131 -14.47 -9.86 17.23
CA ASP A 131 -14.47 -10.19 15.80
C ASP A 131 -13.08 -9.91 15.22
N ILE A 132 -12.34 -10.97 14.95
CA ILE A 132 -11.01 -10.88 14.31
C ILE A 132 -11.14 -10.80 12.79
N TYR A 133 -12.20 -11.42 12.24
CA TYR A 133 -12.40 -11.51 10.79
C TYR A 133 -12.60 -10.16 10.13
N THR A 134 -13.47 -9.32 10.68
CA THR A 134 -13.83 -8.03 10.06
C THR A 134 -12.66 -7.06 9.93
N PRO A 135 -11.81 -6.84 10.95
CA PRO A 135 -10.60 -6.03 10.85
C PRO A 135 -9.64 -6.53 9.78
N LEU A 136 -9.31 -7.82 9.81
CA LEU A 136 -8.40 -8.43 8.85
C LEU A 136 -8.91 -8.26 7.41
N ARG A 137 -10.19 -8.53 7.19
CA ARG A 137 -10.81 -8.35 5.86
C ARG A 137 -10.84 -6.89 5.41
N SER A 138 -11.09 -5.97 6.33
CA SER A 138 -11.15 -4.54 6.01
C SER A 138 -9.79 -4.01 5.56
N ILE A 139 -8.72 -4.38 6.25
CA ILE A 139 -7.36 -4.01 5.87
C ILE A 139 -6.95 -4.69 4.56
N SER A 140 -7.26 -5.97 4.40
CA SER A 140 -6.95 -6.70 3.16
C SER A 140 -7.56 -6.09 1.91
N LYS A 141 -8.78 -5.54 2.01
CA LYS A 141 -9.44 -4.88 0.88
C LYS A 141 -8.82 -3.54 0.49
N ASN A 142 -8.29 -2.83 1.47
CA ASN A 142 -7.73 -1.49 1.28
C ASN A 142 -6.23 -1.51 0.92
N SER A 143 -5.59 -2.67 1.05
CA SER A 143 -4.15 -2.84 0.83
C SER A 143 -3.90 -3.67 -0.41
N ASN A 144 -3.65 -3.02 -1.52
CA ASN A 144 -3.28 -3.69 -2.78
C ASN A 144 -1.78 -3.97 -2.89
N ASP A 145 -0.98 -3.55 -1.91
CA ASP A 145 0.47 -3.66 -1.96
C ASP A 145 0.96 -4.81 -1.05
N SER A 146 1.71 -5.74 -1.64
CA SER A 146 2.32 -6.87 -0.93
C SER A 146 3.38 -6.48 0.10
N ASN A 147 3.84 -5.23 0.06
CA ASN A 147 4.83 -4.70 1.00
C ASN A 147 4.23 -4.26 2.33
N ASN A 148 2.90 -4.23 2.44
CA ASN A 148 2.19 -3.90 3.67
C ASN A 148 2.24 -5.06 4.66
N GLY A 149 2.08 -4.77 5.95
CA GLY A 149 2.08 -5.77 7.01
C GLY A 149 1.00 -5.52 8.05
N ILE A 150 0.63 -6.58 8.77
CA ILE A 150 -0.31 -6.50 9.89
C ILE A 150 0.37 -7.06 11.13
N ILE A 151 0.28 -6.34 12.26
CA ILE A 151 0.57 -6.86 13.59
C ILE A 151 -0.78 -7.03 14.28
N LEU A 152 -1.08 -8.25 14.73
CA LEU A 152 -2.30 -8.61 15.43
C LEU A 152 -1.99 -8.94 16.88
N LEU A 153 -2.49 -8.13 17.83
CA LEU A 153 -2.41 -8.40 19.27
C LEU A 153 -3.78 -8.87 19.75
N SER A 154 -3.89 -10.14 20.13
CA SER A 154 -5.12 -10.76 20.65
C SER A 154 -4.80 -12.00 21.47
N ASP A 155 -5.74 -12.46 22.28
CA ASP A 155 -5.70 -13.78 22.89
C ASP A 155 -6.10 -14.90 21.92
N GLY A 156 -6.59 -14.51 20.71
CA GLY A 156 -7.02 -15.42 19.66
C GLY A 156 -8.46 -15.95 19.83
N ASN A 157 -9.16 -15.53 20.88
CA ASN A 157 -10.51 -16.00 21.16
C ASN A 157 -11.57 -15.17 20.46
N GLN A 158 -11.96 -15.59 19.26
CA GLN A 158 -13.06 -14.96 18.53
C GLN A 158 -14.42 -15.46 19.03
N THR A 159 -15.35 -14.54 19.33
CA THR A 159 -16.70 -14.88 19.83
C THR A 159 -17.79 -14.63 18.81
N ILE A 160 -17.58 -13.71 17.88
CA ILE A 160 -18.51 -13.36 16.80
C ILE A 160 -17.78 -13.25 15.46
N GLY A 161 -18.55 -13.16 14.38
CA GLY A 161 -18.00 -12.99 13.02
C GLY A 161 -17.82 -14.30 12.28
N LYS A 162 -17.14 -14.22 11.13
CA LYS A 162 -16.81 -15.39 10.31
C LYS A 162 -15.47 -15.95 10.77
N ASP A 163 -15.23 -17.21 10.50
CA ASP A 163 -13.98 -17.86 10.79
C ASP A 163 -12.81 -17.16 10.06
N TYR A 164 -11.85 -16.65 10.82
CA TYR A 164 -10.71 -15.91 10.30
C TYR A 164 -9.61 -16.81 9.76
N GLU A 165 -9.60 -18.11 10.09
CA GLU A 165 -8.59 -19.07 9.61
C GLU A 165 -8.64 -19.24 8.09
N PHE A 166 -9.81 -19.03 7.48
CA PHE A 166 -10.00 -19.17 6.04
C PHE A 166 -9.85 -17.87 5.25
N ILE A 167 -9.37 -16.79 5.87
CA ILE A 167 -9.12 -15.53 5.15
C ILE A 167 -7.89 -15.70 4.25
N LYS A 168 -8.10 -15.58 2.93
CA LYS A 168 -6.99 -15.46 1.99
C LYS A 168 -6.46 -14.03 2.00
N MET A 169 -5.24 -13.86 2.46
CA MET A 169 -4.55 -12.56 2.50
C MET A 169 -3.24 -12.63 1.72
N ASN A 170 -2.95 -11.56 1.00
CA ASN A 170 -1.66 -11.38 0.30
C ASN A 170 -0.65 -10.59 1.16
N ILE A 171 -1.06 -10.22 2.38
CA ILE A 171 -0.30 -9.38 3.32
C ILE A 171 0.15 -10.27 4.48
N PRO A 172 1.42 -10.22 4.90
CA PRO A 172 1.89 -10.97 6.06
C PRO A 172 1.22 -10.47 7.35
N ILE A 173 0.82 -11.42 8.19
CA ILE A 173 0.26 -11.17 9.53
C ILE A 173 1.26 -11.69 10.57
N TYR A 174 1.62 -10.82 11.49
CA TYR A 174 2.47 -11.12 12.64
C TYR A 174 1.61 -11.11 13.89
N SER A 175 1.23 -12.30 14.38
CA SER A 175 0.38 -12.43 15.55
C SER A 175 1.22 -12.41 16.83
N ILE A 176 0.84 -11.55 17.77
CA ILE A 176 1.37 -11.48 19.13
C ILE A 176 0.27 -11.98 20.06
N ILE A 177 0.48 -13.15 20.64
CA ILE A 177 -0.49 -13.77 21.54
C ILE A 177 -0.41 -13.09 22.90
N VAL A 178 -1.51 -12.48 23.31
CA VAL A 178 -1.67 -11.78 24.57
C VAL A 178 -2.55 -12.63 25.48
N GLY A 179 -2.02 -13.73 25.98
CA GLY A 179 -2.84 -14.65 26.77
C GLY A 179 -1.97 -15.66 27.52
N ASP A 180 -2.64 -16.67 28.07
CA ASP A 180 -1.99 -17.83 28.59
C ASP A 180 -1.80 -18.85 27.47
N THR A 181 -0.55 -19.21 27.21
CA THR A 181 -0.20 -20.21 26.20
C THR A 181 -0.13 -21.62 26.76
N LEU A 182 -0.48 -21.82 28.06
CA LEU A 182 -0.54 -23.12 28.66
C LEU A 182 -1.76 -23.89 28.16
N THR A 183 -1.54 -25.10 27.72
CA THR A 183 -2.62 -26.01 27.33
C THR A 183 -3.22 -26.64 28.59
N TYR A 184 -4.46 -26.31 28.88
CA TYR A 184 -5.25 -26.95 29.92
C TYR A 184 -6.02 -28.12 29.32
N ASN A 185 -6.02 -29.28 30.06
CA ASN A 185 -6.91 -30.35 29.68
C ASN A 185 -8.35 -29.95 30.08
N ASP A 186 -9.13 -29.57 29.09
CA ASP A 186 -10.53 -29.27 29.29
C ASP A 186 -11.38 -30.51 29.09
N VAL A 187 -12.33 -30.74 30.02
CA VAL A 187 -13.28 -31.83 29.95
C VAL A 187 -14.65 -31.26 29.58
N ARG A 188 -15.09 -31.54 28.40
CA ARG A 188 -16.43 -31.16 27.96
C ARG A 188 -17.28 -32.38 27.70
N ILE A 189 -18.58 -32.25 27.98
CA ILE A 189 -19.57 -33.26 27.65
C ILE A 189 -20.02 -33.01 26.21
N ASP A 190 -19.57 -33.83 25.28
CA ASP A 190 -19.93 -33.70 23.85
C ASP A 190 -21.35 -34.20 23.56
N LYS A 191 -21.84 -35.19 24.31
CA LYS A 191 -23.17 -35.75 24.09
C LYS A 191 -23.71 -36.44 25.33
N ILE A 192 -24.95 -36.12 25.70
CA ILE A 192 -25.73 -36.84 26.70
C ILE A 192 -26.80 -37.64 25.98
N ASN A 193 -26.74 -38.97 26.07
CA ASN A 193 -27.79 -39.85 25.63
C ASN A 193 -28.66 -40.27 26.80
N THR A 194 -29.91 -39.82 26.79
CA THR A 194 -30.92 -40.24 27.82
C THR A 194 -31.90 -41.18 27.20
N ASN A 195 -32.27 -42.27 27.91
CA ASN A 195 -33.36 -43.14 27.53
C ASN A 195 -34.69 -42.40 27.74
N ARG A 196 -35.49 -42.37 26.69
CA ARG A 196 -36.77 -41.68 26.62
C ARG A 196 -37.95 -42.49 27.21
N TYR A 197 -37.64 -43.49 28.01
CA TYR A 197 -38.72 -44.30 28.59
C TYR A 197 -39.06 -43.80 29.98
N ASP A 198 -40.24 -43.23 30.13
CA ASP A 198 -40.88 -43.02 31.43
C ASP A 198 -41.21 -44.36 32.05
N LEU A 199 -40.65 -44.62 33.24
CA LEU A 199 -40.99 -45.73 34.09
C LEU A 199 -42.18 -45.36 34.96
N TRP A 200 -43.32 -45.00 34.34
CA TRP A 200 -44.62 -44.90 35.05
C TRP A 200 -45.63 -45.72 34.31
N SER A 201 -45.79 -46.95 34.77
CA SER A 201 -47.01 -47.77 34.60
C SER A 201 -47.49 -48.20 35.97
#